data_094d253d270f579b897c1ab06dd91a30
#
_entry.id   094d253d270f579b897c1ab06dd91a30
#
_cell.length_a   1.000
_cell.length_b   1.000
_cell.length_c   1.000
_cell.angle_alpha   90.00
_cell.angle_beta   90.00
_cell.angle_gamma   90.00
#
_symmetry.space_group_name_H-M   'P 1'
#
loop_
_entity.id
_entity.type
_entity.pdbx_description
1 polymer ?
#
loop_
_entity_poly.entity_id
_entity_poly.type
_entity_poly.pdbx_seq_one_letter_code
_entity_poly.pdbx_strand_id
1 'polypeptide(L)'
;MDTPPVSGFSQHTPANGHRDASNDVPHAPACSPLDPVSDGLQAAAEAAMAQAKARVRARVRAARTALSPKVRAERDAAVVAAVTTLVQDRGWSRVAAYAPMAREPGGSLLVPALARLTTELWLPACRPGRMLRWGRYAGPGSVCAGMWGILEPRDAPQESDFLGSLDGVFVPAIAVDDQGFRLGQGAGFYDRALAGCAAPTVAVVYASEIMPVPHEPHDVMLDIIVSDG
;
A
#
# COMPACT_ATOMS: atom_id res chain seq x y z
N MET A 1 19.22 61.58 14.38
CA MET A 1 20.42 61.71 15.20
C MET A 1 20.95 60.28 15.36
N ASP A 2 21.98 59.82 14.91
CA ASP A 2 23.16 60.14 14.13
C ASP A 2 23.79 58.83 13.68
N THR A 3 24.06 58.70 12.42
CA THR A 3 25.14 57.88 11.86
C THR A 3 26.42 58.77 11.85
N PRO A 4 27.61 58.34 11.49
CA PRO A 4 28.38 57.10 11.29
C PRO A 4 29.76 57.19 12.00
N PRO A 5 30.98 56.78 11.55
CA PRO A 5 31.46 56.33 10.20
C PRO A 5 32.47 55.15 10.16
N VAL A 6 32.65 54.70 8.94
CA VAL A 6 33.71 54.07 8.13
C VAL A 6 35.19 54.11 8.55
N SER A 7 35.89 53.12 8.06
CA SER A 7 37.29 53.02 7.49
C SER A 7 38.14 51.94 8.19
N GLY A 8 38.97 51.15 7.52
CA GLY A 8 39.82 51.42 6.43
C GLY A 8 40.48 50.19 5.81
N PHE A 9 40.92 50.38 4.61
CA PHE A 9 41.74 49.55 3.73
C PHE A 9 43.06 49.05 4.33
N SER A 10 43.50 47.83 3.91
CA SER A 10 44.92 47.66 3.53
C SER A 10 45.09 46.47 2.60
N GLN A 11 45.60 46.76 1.41
CA GLN A 11 46.11 45.83 0.39
C GLN A 11 47.52 45.37 0.76
N HIS A 12 47.80 44.09 0.48
CA HIS A 12 49.17 43.66 0.21
C HIS A 12 49.17 42.44 -0.71
N THR A 13 49.62 42.60 -1.94
CA THR A 13 50.23 41.59 -2.82
C THR A 13 51.70 42.09 -3.01
N PRO A 14 52.69 41.29 -3.42
CA PRO A 14 52.70 40.01 -4.11
C PRO A 14 53.80 39.02 -3.62
N ALA A 15 53.81 37.77 -4.11
CA ALA A 15 55.05 37.13 -4.60
C ALA A 15 54.73 35.81 -5.34
N ASN A 16 55.25 35.75 -6.54
CA ASN A 16 55.36 34.66 -7.48
C ASN A 16 56.09 33.45 -6.88
N GLY A 17 55.59 32.23 -7.13
CA GLY A 17 56.30 31.00 -6.85
C GLY A 17 55.69 29.87 -7.69
N HIS A 18 56.27 29.69 -8.90
CA HIS A 18 56.04 28.48 -9.70
C HIS A 18 56.45 27.24 -8.92
N ARG A 19 55.51 26.30 -8.75
CA ARG A 19 55.85 24.88 -8.60
C ARG A 19 54.80 24.08 -9.35
N ASP A 20 55.27 23.34 -10.35
CA ASP A 20 54.61 22.21 -10.96
C ASP A 20 54.07 21.27 -9.85
N ALA A 21 52.77 20.99 -9.87
CA ALA A 21 52.16 19.90 -9.16
C ALA A 21 51.30 19.12 -10.15
N SER A 22 51.86 17.97 -10.50
CA SER A 22 51.21 16.87 -11.20
C SER A 22 49.74 16.73 -10.84
N ASN A 23 48.96 16.70 -11.89
CA ASN A 23 47.51 16.52 -11.91
C ASN A 23 47.17 15.07 -11.53
N ASP A 24 47.12 14.77 -10.24
CA ASP A 24 46.60 13.51 -9.72
C ASP A 24 45.09 13.67 -9.47
N VAL A 25 44.31 13.47 -10.54
CA VAL A 25 42.85 13.31 -10.45
C VAL A 25 42.60 11.91 -9.91
N PRO A 26 41.98 11.76 -8.74
CA PRO A 26 41.62 10.42 -8.30
C PRO A 26 40.58 9.84 -9.28
N HIS A 27 40.97 8.79 -9.96
CA HIS A 27 40.07 7.96 -10.76
C HIS A 27 38.93 7.50 -9.87
N ALA A 28 37.70 7.94 -10.17
CA ALA A 28 36.51 7.33 -9.65
C ALA A 28 36.55 5.82 -9.95
N PRO A 29 36.17 4.95 -9.00
CA PRO A 29 36.18 3.52 -9.27
C PRO A 29 35.26 3.25 -10.47
N ALA A 30 35.83 2.62 -11.49
CA ALA A 30 35.10 2.17 -12.65
C ALA A 30 33.92 1.29 -12.16
N CYS A 31 32.72 1.63 -12.58
CA CYS A 31 31.55 0.78 -12.40
C CYS A 31 31.88 -0.57 -13.04
N SER A 32 32.08 -1.58 -12.23
CA SER A 32 32.34 -2.94 -12.73
C SER A 32 31.15 -3.37 -13.59
N PRO A 33 31.36 -3.92 -14.77
CA PRO A 33 30.25 -4.48 -15.55
C PRO A 33 29.57 -5.56 -14.72
N LEU A 34 28.24 -5.46 -14.57
CA LEU A 34 27.41 -6.46 -13.92
C LEU A 34 27.64 -7.81 -14.65
N ASP A 35 27.89 -8.86 -13.87
CA ASP A 35 28.24 -10.18 -14.42
C ASP A 35 26.98 -10.77 -15.11
N PRO A 36 26.98 -11.08 -16.41
CA PRO A 36 25.81 -11.57 -17.13
C PRO A 36 25.23 -12.88 -16.58
N VAL A 37 26.00 -13.61 -15.78
CA VAL A 37 25.55 -14.82 -15.08
C VAL A 37 24.68 -14.44 -13.86
N SER A 38 25.00 -13.38 -13.13
CA SER A 38 24.19 -12.93 -11.99
C SER A 38 22.85 -12.36 -12.46
N ASP A 39 22.83 -11.63 -13.57
CA ASP A 39 21.61 -11.09 -14.16
C ASP A 39 20.65 -12.18 -14.62
N GLY A 40 21.18 -13.26 -15.22
CA GLY A 40 20.39 -14.40 -15.61
C GLY A 40 19.76 -15.17 -14.45
N LEU A 41 20.50 -15.33 -13.36
CA LEU A 41 20.00 -15.98 -12.13
C LEU A 41 18.94 -15.14 -11.43
N GLN A 42 19.13 -13.83 -11.36
CA GLN A 42 18.17 -12.91 -10.78
C GLN A 42 16.87 -12.88 -11.58
N ALA A 43 16.94 -12.76 -12.90
CA ALA A 43 15.77 -12.81 -13.78
C ALA A 43 15.00 -14.14 -13.66
N ALA A 44 15.69 -15.25 -13.51
CA ALA A 44 15.07 -16.55 -13.30
C ALA A 44 14.35 -16.64 -11.93
N ALA A 45 14.95 -16.08 -10.87
CA ALA A 45 14.34 -16.02 -9.54
C ALA A 45 13.09 -15.13 -9.52
N GLU A 46 13.15 -13.96 -10.15
CA GLU A 46 12.00 -13.05 -10.30
C GLU A 46 10.85 -13.71 -11.09
N ALA A 47 11.16 -14.41 -12.17
CA ALA A 47 10.17 -15.14 -12.95
C ALA A 47 9.53 -16.28 -12.15
N ALA A 48 10.31 -17.02 -11.36
CA ALA A 48 9.82 -18.07 -10.48
C ALA A 48 8.89 -17.50 -9.38
N MET A 49 9.26 -16.37 -8.77
CA MET A 49 8.45 -15.66 -7.78
C MET A 49 7.13 -15.18 -8.39
N ALA A 50 7.18 -14.53 -9.56
CA ALA A 50 5.99 -14.08 -10.27
C ALA A 50 5.04 -15.25 -10.61
N GLN A 51 5.60 -16.40 -11.02
CA GLN A 51 4.82 -17.61 -11.30
C GLN A 51 4.20 -18.19 -10.02
N ALA A 52 4.93 -18.22 -8.90
CA ALA A 52 4.40 -18.66 -7.62
C ALA A 52 3.24 -17.76 -7.14
N LYS A 53 3.42 -16.44 -7.19
CA LYS A 53 2.35 -15.45 -6.90
C LYS A 53 1.12 -15.67 -7.82
N ALA A 54 1.33 -15.94 -9.10
CA ALA A 54 0.25 -16.21 -10.06
C ALA A 54 -0.54 -17.49 -9.75
N ARG A 55 0.14 -18.57 -9.33
CA ARG A 55 -0.50 -19.84 -8.93
C ARG A 55 -1.41 -19.65 -7.71
N VAL A 56 -0.95 -18.95 -6.68
CA VAL A 56 -1.77 -18.67 -5.48
C VAL A 56 -3.00 -17.85 -5.87
N ARG A 57 -2.84 -16.77 -6.67
CA ARG A 57 -3.98 -15.97 -7.17
C ARG A 57 -5.00 -16.82 -7.93
N ALA A 58 -4.55 -17.68 -8.83
CA ALA A 58 -5.42 -18.55 -9.62
C ALA A 58 -6.21 -19.52 -8.72
N ARG A 59 -5.53 -20.16 -7.74
CA ARG A 59 -6.15 -21.07 -6.77
C ARG A 59 -7.26 -20.38 -5.98
N VAL A 60 -6.97 -19.21 -5.39
CA VAL A 60 -7.94 -18.50 -4.55
C VAL A 60 -9.11 -17.99 -5.38
N ARG A 61 -8.85 -17.42 -6.57
CA ARG A 61 -9.93 -16.97 -7.46
C ARG A 61 -10.85 -18.11 -7.89
N ALA A 62 -10.29 -19.30 -8.16
CA ALA A 62 -11.08 -20.50 -8.47
C ALA A 62 -11.93 -20.92 -7.26
N ALA A 63 -11.36 -20.95 -6.05
CA ALA A 63 -12.08 -21.26 -4.84
C ALA A 63 -13.22 -20.27 -4.57
N ARG A 64 -12.97 -18.96 -4.66
CA ARG A 64 -14.02 -17.93 -4.55
C ARG A 64 -15.12 -18.07 -5.60
N THR A 65 -14.77 -18.52 -6.81
CA THR A 65 -15.74 -18.76 -7.90
C THR A 65 -16.62 -19.97 -7.61
N ALA A 66 -16.08 -21.00 -6.99
CA ALA A 66 -16.80 -22.23 -6.65
C ALA A 66 -17.78 -22.08 -5.48
N LEU A 67 -17.69 -21.00 -4.69
CA LEU A 67 -18.63 -20.76 -3.59
C LEU A 67 -20.05 -20.54 -4.13
N SER A 68 -21.02 -21.29 -3.61
CA SER A 68 -22.44 -21.01 -3.87
C SER A 68 -22.82 -19.63 -3.33
N PRO A 69 -23.85 -18.98 -3.89
CA PRO A 69 -24.31 -17.66 -3.39
C PRO A 69 -24.63 -17.69 -1.90
N LYS A 70 -25.24 -18.76 -1.40
CA LYS A 70 -25.57 -18.93 0.02
C LYS A 70 -24.32 -18.98 0.90
N VAL A 71 -23.39 -19.86 0.60
CA VAL A 71 -22.15 -20.01 1.37
C VAL A 71 -21.33 -18.70 1.34
N ARG A 72 -21.29 -18.02 0.20
CA ARG A 72 -20.60 -16.71 0.12
C ARG A 72 -21.26 -15.69 1.03
N ALA A 73 -22.60 -15.57 1.00
CA ALA A 73 -23.30 -14.61 1.86
C ALA A 73 -23.08 -14.90 3.36
N GLU A 74 -23.05 -16.17 3.75
CA GLU A 74 -22.74 -16.58 5.13
C GLU A 74 -21.31 -16.18 5.54
N ARG A 75 -20.33 -16.44 4.68
CA ARG A 75 -18.92 -16.07 4.91
C ARG A 75 -18.72 -14.54 4.93
N ASP A 76 -19.33 -13.81 3.99
CA ASP A 76 -19.30 -12.36 3.97
C ASP A 76 -19.87 -11.76 5.25
N ALA A 77 -20.98 -12.30 5.74
CA ALA A 77 -21.58 -11.88 7.00
C ALA A 77 -20.66 -12.15 8.21
N ALA A 78 -20.00 -13.31 8.25
CA ALA A 78 -19.04 -13.66 9.30
C ALA A 78 -17.80 -12.74 9.28
N VAL A 79 -17.24 -12.49 8.11
CA VAL A 79 -16.14 -11.51 7.95
C VAL A 79 -16.55 -10.13 8.45
N VAL A 80 -17.74 -9.66 8.07
CA VAL A 80 -18.23 -8.33 8.50
C VAL A 80 -18.50 -8.29 10.01
N ALA A 81 -18.96 -9.39 10.61
CA ALA A 81 -19.10 -9.49 12.06
C ALA A 81 -17.73 -9.36 12.76
N ALA A 82 -16.71 -10.06 12.27
CA ALA A 82 -15.35 -9.97 12.81
C ALA A 82 -14.74 -8.55 12.64
N VAL A 83 -14.93 -7.91 11.48
CA VAL A 83 -14.56 -6.49 11.27
C VAL A 83 -15.29 -5.59 12.27
N THR A 84 -16.57 -5.81 12.49
CA THR A 84 -17.38 -5.02 13.43
C THR A 84 -16.84 -5.14 14.85
N THR A 85 -16.55 -6.35 15.30
CA THR A 85 -15.94 -6.61 16.61
C THR A 85 -14.60 -5.88 16.74
N LEU A 86 -13.72 -6.00 15.75
CA LEU A 86 -12.42 -5.31 15.77
C LEU A 86 -12.58 -3.79 15.92
N VAL A 87 -13.46 -3.17 15.12
CA VAL A 87 -13.70 -1.71 15.16
C VAL A 87 -14.22 -1.28 16.54
N GLN A 88 -15.15 -2.03 17.12
CA GLN A 88 -15.73 -1.75 18.43
C GLN A 88 -14.72 -1.92 19.56
N ASP A 89 -13.99 -3.04 19.59
CA ASP A 89 -12.99 -3.34 20.63
C ASP A 89 -11.83 -2.34 20.64
N ARG A 90 -11.48 -1.83 19.47
CA ARG A 90 -10.41 -0.81 19.31
C ARG A 90 -10.92 0.62 19.50
N GLY A 91 -12.23 0.84 19.54
CA GLY A 91 -12.82 2.19 19.59
C GLY A 91 -12.54 3.02 18.34
N TRP A 92 -12.34 2.37 17.19
CA TRP A 92 -12.00 3.07 15.95
C TRP A 92 -13.19 3.86 15.42
N SER A 93 -12.94 5.11 15.06
CA SER A 93 -13.96 6.04 14.56
C SER A 93 -13.66 6.61 13.17
N ARG A 94 -12.39 6.58 12.74
CA ARG A 94 -11.91 7.11 11.47
C ARG A 94 -11.10 6.03 10.76
N VAL A 95 -11.66 5.43 9.71
CA VAL A 95 -11.02 4.31 9.02
C VAL A 95 -10.99 4.52 7.50
N ALA A 96 -10.02 3.90 6.84
CA ALA A 96 -10.07 3.68 5.41
C ALA A 96 -10.39 2.20 5.13
N ALA A 97 -11.10 1.94 4.04
CA ALA A 97 -11.41 0.59 3.62
C ALA A 97 -11.49 0.48 2.10
N TYR A 98 -11.25 -0.71 1.58
CA TYR A 98 -11.57 -1.00 0.18
C TYR A 98 -13.07 -1.17 -0.02
N ALA A 99 -13.56 -0.92 -1.23
CA ALA A 99 -14.89 -1.31 -1.66
C ALA A 99 -14.78 -2.69 -2.32
N PRO A 100 -15.33 -3.77 -1.71
CA PRO A 100 -15.14 -5.12 -2.23
C PRO A 100 -15.70 -5.29 -3.63
N MET A 101 -14.95 -5.96 -4.51
CA MET A 101 -15.48 -6.49 -5.76
C MET A 101 -16.38 -7.70 -5.50
N ALA A 102 -17.17 -8.09 -6.49
CA ALA A 102 -18.27 -9.07 -6.37
C ALA A 102 -17.91 -10.42 -5.70
N ARG A 103 -16.63 -10.76 -5.58
CA ARG A 103 -16.16 -12.02 -4.99
C ARG A 103 -15.08 -11.81 -3.93
N GLU A 104 -14.89 -10.58 -3.48
CA GLU A 104 -13.97 -10.29 -2.39
C GLU A 104 -14.68 -10.41 -1.04
N PRO A 105 -13.96 -10.80 0.02
CA PRO A 105 -14.53 -10.94 1.37
C PRO A 105 -15.23 -9.67 1.84
N GLY A 106 -16.37 -9.86 2.52
CA GLY A 106 -17.23 -8.79 2.99
C GLY A 106 -18.27 -8.31 1.97
N GLY A 107 -18.06 -8.57 0.67
CA GLY A 107 -19.02 -8.31 -0.39
C GLY A 107 -19.69 -6.94 -0.30
N SER A 108 -21.00 -6.87 -0.55
CA SER A 108 -21.76 -5.63 -0.44
C SER A 108 -22.05 -5.18 1.01
N LEU A 109 -21.68 -5.98 2.00
CA LEU A 109 -21.98 -5.70 3.41
C LEU A 109 -20.92 -4.86 4.11
N LEU A 110 -19.66 -4.92 3.69
CA LEU A 110 -18.52 -4.31 4.39
C LEU A 110 -18.63 -2.78 4.49
N VAL A 111 -18.79 -2.10 3.37
CA VAL A 111 -18.85 -0.62 3.34
C VAL A 111 -20.06 -0.08 4.14
N PRO A 112 -21.29 -0.60 3.99
CA PRO A 112 -22.41 -0.17 4.82
C PRO A 112 -22.25 -0.47 6.32
N ALA A 113 -21.58 -1.56 6.68
CA ALA A 113 -21.30 -1.88 8.09
C ALA A 113 -20.32 -0.87 8.70
N LEU A 114 -19.19 -0.65 8.06
CA LEU A 114 -18.21 0.34 8.51
C LEU A 114 -18.79 1.76 8.57
N ALA A 115 -19.60 2.16 7.59
CA ALA A 115 -20.24 3.47 7.59
C ALA A 115 -21.23 3.69 8.73
N ARG A 116 -21.79 2.63 9.32
CA ARG A 116 -22.64 2.74 10.52
C ARG A 116 -21.85 2.78 11.83
N LEU A 117 -20.64 2.23 11.82
CA LEU A 117 -19.81 2.09 13.03
C LEU A 117 -18.85 3.27 13.23
N THR A 118 -18.48 3.93 12.16
CA THR A 118 -17.43 4.95 12.17
C THR A 118 -17.99 6.34 11.85
N THR A 119 -17.34 7.38 12.34
CA THR A 119 -17.68 8.77 12.03
C THR A 119 -17.14 9.21 10.67
N GLU A 120 -16.03 8.58 10.26
CA GLU A 120 -15.41 8.81 8.96
C GLU A 120 -14.99 7.49 8.34
N LEU A 121 -15.53 7.23 7.16
CA LEU A 121 -15.12 6.12 6.31
C LEU A 121 -14.54 6.70 5.00
N TRP A 122 -13.33 6.27 4.67
CA TRP A 122 -12.64 6.69 3.46
C TRP A 122 -12.48 5.51 2.49
N LEU A 123 -12.82 5.74 1.23
CA LEU A 123 -12.71 4.75 0.16
C LEU A 123 -11.68 5.18 -0.87
N PRO A 124 -10.98 4.23 -1.52
CA PRO A 124 -9.99 4.53 -2.54
C PRO A 124 -10.63 4.83 -3.89
N ALA A 125 -9.97 5.68 -4.65
CA ALA A 125 -10.19 5.87 -6.07
C ALA A 125 -8.88 5.62 -6.83
N CYS A 126 -8.92 4.76 -7.83
CA CYS A 126 -7.77 4.43 -8.65
C CYS A 126 -7.39 5.59 -9.58
N ARG A 127 -6.10 5.88 -9.71
CA ARG A 127 -5.57 6.92 -10.58
C ARG A 127 -4.43 6.39 -11.43
N PRO A 128 -4.07 7.06 -12.54
CA PRO A 128 -2.90 6.73 -13.35
C PRO A 128 -1.64 6.61 -12.50
N GLY A 129 -0.66 5.84 -12.94
CA GLY A 129 0.57 5.60 -12.18
C GLY A 129 0.41 4.61 -11.01
N ARG A 130 -0.70 3.87 -10.94
CA ARG A 130 -1.02 2.93 -9.85
C ARG A 130 -1.10 3.63 -8.49
N MET A 131 -1.63 4.84 -8.47
CA MET A 131 -1.84 5.63 -7.26
C MET A 131 -3.27 5.48 -6.76
N LEU A 132 -3.45 5.55 -5.44
CA LEU A 132 -4.76 5.69 -4.80
C LEU A 132 -4.94 7.12 -4.31
N ARG A 133 -6.13 7.66 -4.57
CA ARG A 133 -6.65 8.85 -3.92
C ARG A 133 -7.80 8.43 -3.04
N TRP A 134 -8.08 9.18 -1.99
CA TRP A 134 -9.06 8.79 -1.00
C TRP A 134 -10.15 9.85 -0.87
N GLY A 135 -11.39 9.39 -0.83
CA GLY A 135 -12.56 10.24 -0.65
C GLY A 135 -13.47 9.71 0.45
N ARG A 136 -14.12 10.64 1.15
CA ARG A 136 -15.03 10.29 2.24
C ARG A 136 -16.30 9.65 1.70
N TYR A 137 -16.68 8.53 2.27
CA TYR A 137 -17.96 7.90 2.00
C TYR A 137 -19.06 8.58 2.83
N ALA A 138 -20.02 9.20 2.18
CA ALA A 138 -21.17 9.86 2.78
C ALA A 138 -22.51 9.24 2.33
N GLY A 139 -22.49 7.92 2.10
CA GLY A 139 -23.64 7.16 1.64
C GLY A 139 -23.58 6.82 0.14
N PRO A 140 -24.58 6.08 -0.39
CA PRO A 140 -24.55 5.56 -1.77
C PRO A 140 -24.45 6.64 -2.84
N GLY A 141 -24.96 7.85 -2.60
CA GLY A 141 -24.88 8.99 -3.53
C GLY A 141 -23.47 9.59 -3.65
N SER A 142 -22.57 9.34 -2.71
CA SER A 142 -21.18 9.86 -2.73
C SER A 142 -20.22 9.03 -3.56
N VAL A 143 -20.65 7.91 -4.10
CA VAL A 143 -19.83 7.00 -4.89
C VAL A 143 -20.37 6.80 -6.30
N CYS A 144 -19.55 6.31 -7.19
CA CYS A 144 -19.88 5.89 -8.55
C CYS A 144 -19.07 4.66 -8.95
N ALA A 145 -19.44 4.02 -10.07
CA ALA A 145 -18.60 2.97 -10.64
C ALA A 145 -17.33 3.60 -11.22
N GLY A 146 -16.19 3.19 -10.68
CA GLY A 146 -14.87 3.57 -11.12
C GLY A 146 -14.20 2.51 -11.97
N MET A 147 -12.88 2.44 -11.91
CA MET A 147 -12.07 1.48 -12.64
C MET A 147 -12.49 0.04 -12.29
N TRP A 148 -12.64 -0.82 -13.29
CA TRP A 148 -13.09 -2.23 -13.16
C TRP A 148 -14.46 -2.42 -12.49
N GLY A 149 -15.31 -1.38 -12.44
CA GLY A 149 -16.60 -1.41 -11.77
C GLY A 149 -16.54 -1.37 -10.24
N ILE A 150 -15.38 -1.07 -9.67
CA ILE A 150 -15.22 -0.85 -8.23
C ILE A 150 -15.96 0.43 -7.84
N LEU A 151 -16.61 0.44 -6.68
CA LEU A 151 -17.19 1.67 -6.15
C LEU A 151 -16.07 2.62 -5.72
N GLU A 152 -16.03 3.77 -6.35
CA GLU A 152 -15.07 4.84 -6.05
C GLU A 152 -15.80 6.10 -5.56
N PRO A 153 -15.24 6.85 -4.61
CA PRO A 153 -15.81 8.15 -4.24
C PRO A 153 -15.78 9.11 -5.43
N ARG A 154 -16.85 9.90 -5.58
CA ARG A 154 -16.99 10.92 -6.66
C ARG A 154 -15.93 12.00 -6.51
N ASP A 155 -15.57 12.34 -5.28
CA ASP A 155 -14.47 13.24 -4.94
C ASP A 155 -13.47 12.51 -4.05
N ALA A 156 -12.19 12.58 -4.42
CA ALA A 156 -11.10 11.91 -3.73
C ALA A 156 -9.90 12.86 -3.58
N PRO A 157 -9.99 13.86 -2.68
CA PRO A 157 -8.99 14.90 -2.55
C PRO A 157 -7.72 14.45 -1.84
N GLN A 158 -7.79 13.42 -0.96
CA GLN A 158 -6.68 13.02 -0.12
C GLN A 158 -5.67 12.14 -0.87
N GLU A 159 -4.40 12.33 -0.59
CA GLU A 159 -3.31 11.43 -0.96
C GLU A 159 -3.12 10.34 0.08
N SER A 160 -2.29 9.32 -0.19
CA SER A 160 -2.19 8.18 0.71
C SER A 160 -1.41 8.45 2.00
N ASP A 161 -0.65 9.53 2.08
CA ASP A 161 0.06 9.96 3.28
C ASP A 161 -0.88 10.28 4.46
N PHE A 162 -2.12 10.71 4.18
CA PHE A 162 -3.11 10.96 5.24
C PHE A 162 -3.54 9.68 5.97
N LEU A 163 -3.36 8.49 5.39
CA LEU A 163 -3.77 7.22 5.99
C LEU A 163 -3.19 7.03 7.39
N GLY A 164 -1.95 7.49 7.61
CA GLY A 164 -1.29 7.42 8.91
C GLY A 164 -2.00 8.20 10.04
N SER A 165 -2.96 9.07 9.71
CA SER A 165 -3.77 9.83 10.67
C SER A 165 -5.08 9.14 11.05
N LEU A 166 -5.38 7.98 10.45
CA LEU A 166 -6.58 7.20 10.70
C LEU A 166 -6.37 6.19 11.83
N ASP A 167 -7.46 5.68 12.38
CA ASP A 167 -7.42 4.65 13.42
C ASP A 167 -7.11 3.27 12.85
N GLY A 168 -7.42 3.02 11.57
CA GLY A 168 -7.10 1.79 10.88
C GLY A 168 -7.40 1.80 9.38
N VAL A 169 -6.72 0.91 8.65
CA VAL A 169 -6.84 0.77 7.19
C VAL A 169 -7.15 -0.68 6.83
N PHE A 170 -8.34 -0.93 6.32
CA PHE A 170 -8.75 -2.25 5.82
C PHE A 170 -8.27 -2.44 4.38
N VAL A 171 -7.49 -3.48 4.18
CA VAL A 171 -6.72 -3.73 2.94
C VAL A 171 -7.23 -4.99 2.25
N PRO A 172 -7.54 -4.96 0.94
CA PRO A 172 -7.93 -6.15 0.21
C PRO A 172 -6.75 -7.09 0.03
N ALA A 173 -7.00 -8.39 0.18
CA ALA A 173 -6.02 -9.43 -0.10
C ALA A 173 -6.64 -10.59 -0.89
N ILE A 174 -5.83 -11.25 -1.69
CA ILE A 174 -6.12 -12.56 -2.28
C ILE A 174 -5.84 -13.67 -1.25
N ALA A 175 -4.71 -13.56 -0.58
CA ALA A 175 -4.27 -14.42 0.49
C ALA A 175 -3.37 -13.64 1.44
N VAL A 176 -3.20 -14.12 2.65
CA VAL A 176 -2.28 -13.60 3.65
C VAL A 176 -1.65 -14.79 4.39
N ASP A 177 -0.38 -14.68 4.78
CA ASP A 177 0.21 -15.66 5.66
C ASP A 177 0.06 -15.28 7.14
N ASP A 178 0.48 -16.17 8.02
CA ASP A 178 0.42 -16.01 9.48
C ASP A 178 1.34 -14.88 10.01
N GLN A 179 2.27 -14.41 9.19
CA GLN A 179 3.15 -13.29 9.51
C GLN A 179 2.56 -11.94 9.07
N GLY A 180 1.51 -11.93 8.25
CA GLY A 180 0.88 -10.72 7.73
C GLY A 180 1.32 -10.33 6.32
N PHE A 181 2.20 -11.09 5.65
CA PHE A 181 2.50 -10.84 4.25
C PHE A 181 1.29 -11.15 3.38
N ARG A 182 0.83 -10.15 2.63
CA ARG A 182 -0.34 -10.31 1.78
C ARG A 182 0.00 -10.49 0.31
N LEU A 183 -0.80 -11.25 -0.38
CA LEU A 183 -0.84 -11.31 -1.83
C LEU A 183 -2.02 -10.48 -2.35
N GLY A 184 -1.73 -9.36 -2.98
CA GLY A 184 -2.73 -8.55 -3.66
C GLY A 184 -3.04 -9.03 -5.07
N GLN A 185 -3.90 -8.28 -5.78
CA GLN A 185 -4.31 -8.57 -7.17
C GLN A 185 -3.15 -8.47 -8.19
N GLY A 186 -2.02 -7.87 -7.81
CA GLY A 186 -0.82 -7.74 -8.66
C GLY A 186 -0.67 -6.38 -9.34
N ALA A 187 -1.57 -5.44 -9.08
CA ALA A 187 -1.48 -4.10 -9.67
C ALA A 187 -0.57 -3.13 -8.88
N GLY A 188 -0.21 -3.45 -7.63
CA GLY A 188 0.74 -2.67 -6.80
C GLY A 188 0.19 -1.34 -6.26
N PHE A 189 -1.12 -1.14 -6.25
CA PHE A 189 -1.74 0.09 -5.72
C PHE A 189 -1.53 0.23 -4.21
N TYR A 190 -1.81 -0.84 -3.46
CA TYR A 190 -1.73 -0.80 -1.99
C TYR A 190 -0.30 -0.84 -1.47
N ASP A 191 0.64 -1.46 -2.18
CA ASP A 191 2.05 -1.46 -1.78
C ASP A 191 2.62 -0.04 -1.77
N ARG A 192 2.20 0.79 -2.74
CA ARG A 192 2.54 2.21 -2.76
C ARG A 192 1.77 3.03 -1.72
N ALA A 193 0.46 2.77 -1.59
CA ALA A 193 -0.39 3.55 -0.70
C ALA A 193 -0.04 3.33 0.78
N LEU A 194 0.45 2.15 1.14
CA LEU A 194 0.81 1.78 2.50
C LEU A 194 2.28 2.04 2.84
N ALA A 195 3.09 2.47 1.89
CA ALA A 195 4.49 2.79 2.15
C ALA A 195 4.60 3.90 3.22
N GLY A 196 5.15 3.54 4.38
CA GLY A 196 5.28 4.45 5.52
C GLY A 196 3.96 4.77 6.25
N CYS A 197 2.88 4.04 6.00
CA CYS A 197 1.63 4.21 6.75
C CYS A 197 1.83 3.81 8.21
N ALA A 198 1.55 4.74 9.13
CA ALA A 198 1.67 4.51 10.57
C ALA A 198 0.37 3.98 11.21
N ALA A 199 -0.76 4.03 10.53
CA ALA A 199 -2.00 3.48 11.03
C ALA A 199 -2.00 1.95 10.97
N PRO A 200 -2.64 1.26 11.92
CA PRO A 200 -2.82 -0.19 11.88
C PRO A 200 -3.49 -0.64 10.57
N THR A 201 -2.90 -1.63 9.94
CA THR A 201 -3.36 -2.19 8.67
C THR A 201 -4.00 -3.56 8.88
N VAL A 202 -5.16 -3.80 8.25
CA VAL A 202 -5.98 -4.99 8.47
C VAL A 202 -6.20 -5.73 7.16
N ALA A 203 -5.69 -6.95 7.05
CA ALA A 203 -6.06 -7.86 5.97
C ALA A 203 -7.47 -8.40 6.18
N VAL A 204 -8.29 -8.36 5.14
CA VAL A 204 -9.63 -8.95 5.16
C VAL A 204 -9.69 -10.09 4.17
N VAL A 205 -9.83 -11.32 4.66
CA VAL A 205 -9.77 -12.56 3.87
C VAL A 205 -10.80 -13.58 4.36
N TYR A 206 -11.06 -14.62 3.60
CA TYR A 206 -11.68 -15.81 4.15
C TYR A 206 -10.63 -16.68 4.87
N ALA A 207 -11.01 -17.41 5.90
CA ALA A 207 -10.11 -18.27 6.69
C ALA A 207 -9.31 -19.25 5.80
N SER A 208 -9.92 -19.77 4.73
CA SER A 208 -9.25 -20.62 3.76
C SER A 208 -8.18 -19.92 2.89
N GLU A 209 -8.04 -18.62 3.02
CA GLU A 209 -7.08 -17.77 2.30
C GLU A 209 -5.90 -17.35 3.18
N ILE A 210 -5.91 -17.78 4.45
CA ILE A 210 -4.75 -17.71 5.34
C ILE A 210 -3.86 -18.89 5.00
N MET A 211 -2.75 -18.63 4.28
CA MET A 211 -1.85 -19.66 3.75
C MET A 211 -0.48 -19.07 3.43
N PRO A 212 0.57 -19.88 3.26
CA PRO A 212 1.87 -19.38 2.83
C PRO A 212 1.78 -18.54 1.55
N VAL A 213 2.30 -17.32 1.62
CA VAL A 213 2.32 -16.34 0.53
C VAL A 213 3.74 -16.14 0.03
N PRO A 214 4.01 -16.31 -1.28
CA PRO A 214 5.28 -15.88 -1.84
C PRO A 214 5.45 -14.37 -1.70
N HIS A 215 6.47 -13.92 -0.99
CA HIS A 215 6.72 -12.50 -0.75
C HIS A 215 8.20 -12.14 -0.98
N GLU A 216 8.48 -10.88 -1.16
CA GLU A 216 9.79 -10.29 -1.37
C GLU A 216 10.10 -9.32 -0.22
N PRO A 217 11.37 -9.00 0.05
CA PRO A 217 11.76 -8.17 1.19
C PRO A 217 11.12 -6.77 1.23
N HIS A 218 10.60 -6.30 0.10
CA HIS A 218 9.94 -4.99 -0.02
C HIS A 218 8.40 -5.08 0.08
N ASP A 219 7.82 -6.29 0.15
CA ASP A 219 6.37 -6.45 0.32
C ASP A 219 5.96 -5.97 1.74
N VAL A 220 4.91 -5.17 1.82
CA VAL A 220 4.44 -4.62 3.10
C VAL A 220 3.67 -5.68 3.87
N MET A 221 4.09 -5.91 5.11
CA MET A 221 3.41 -6.77 6.07
C MET A 221 2.25 -6.00 6.71
N LEU A 222 1.11 -6.66 6.88
CA LEU A 222 -0.06 -6.11 7.55
C LEU A 222 -0.10 -6.52 9.03
N ASP A 223 -0.66 -5.65 9.89
CA ASP A 223 -0.61 -5.79 11.34
C ASP A 223 -1.66 -6.75 11.90
N ILE A 224 -2.82 -6.84 11.24
CA ILE A 224 -3.99 -7.59 11.74
C ILE A 224 -4.60 -8.39 10.59
N ILE A 225 -5.04 -9.60 10.89
CA ILE A 225 -5.78 -10.45 9.96
C ILE A 225 -7.19 -10.65 10.51
N VAL A 226 -8.19 -10.38 9.68
CA VAL A 226 -9.60 -10.65 9.97
C VAL A 226 -10.16 -11.63 8.96
N SER A 227 -10.85 -12.65 9.45
CA SER A 227 -11.45 -13.69 8.62
C SER A 227 -12.85 -14.12 9.12
N ASP A 228 -13.45 -15.09 8.44
CA ASP A 228 -14.76 -15.68 8.76
C ASP A 228 -14.68 -16.87 9.76
N GLY A 229 -13.55 -17.03 10.42
CA GLY A 229 -13.36 -18.09 11.43
C GLY A 229 -11.93 -18.40 11.72
#